data_c0deab0301be7479a4b0efa9110b6bac
#
_entry.id   c0deab0301be7479a4b0efa9110b6bac
#
_cell.length_a   1.000
_cell.length_b   1.000
_cell.length_c   1.000
_cell.angle_alpha   90.00
_cell.angle_beta   90.00
_cell.angle_gamma   90.00
#
_symmetry.space_group_name_H-M   'P 1'
#
loop_
_entity.id
_entity.type
_entity.pdbx_description
1 polymer ?
#
loop_
_entity_poly.entity_id
_entity_poly.type
_entity_poly.pdbx_seq_one_letter_code
_entity_poly.pdbx_strand_id
1 'polypeptide(L)'
;MYSKKIEEFLNKNNISVGDRIEIISEKGKFEGLLMPRVQGEADVLVLKLDNGYNIGITFEGSKLKLLEKAKPKKSKAMVEKGTGEIAILGCGGTIASKIEYKTGAVYPAITPEELRMTFPDI
;
A
#
# COMPACT_ATOMS: atom_id res chain seq x y z
N MET A 1 -7.42 -1.07 -11.71
CA MET A 1 -7.37 0.37 -11.97
C MET A 1 -8.70 1.00 -11.60
N TYR A 2 -8.69 2.24 -11.17
CA TYR A 2 -9.91 3.03 -10.98
C TYR A 2 -10.54 3.41 -12.32
N SER A 3 -11.81 3.81 -12.33
CA SER A 3 -12.43 4.34 -13.54
C SER A 3 -11.75 5.65 -13.99
N LYS A 4 -11.82 5.95 -15.28
CA LYS A 4 -11.25 7.20 -15.82
C LYS A 4 -11.73 8.44 -15.08
N LYS A 5 -13.03 8.48 -14.71
CA LYS A 5 -13.65 9.55 -13.91
C LYS A 5 -12.93 9.77 -12.57
N ILE A 6 -12.62 8.69 -11.86
CA ILE A 6 -11.90 8.75 -10.58
C ILE A 6 -10.44 9.14 -10.81
N GLU A 7 -9.77 8.57 -11.80
CA GLU A 7 -8.37 8.89 -12.11
C GLU A 7 -8.19 10.37 -12.47
N GLU A 8 -9.07 10.92 -13.29
CA GLU A 8 -9.07 12.36 -13.62
C GLU A 8 -9.29 13.24 -12.38
N PHE A 9 -10.23 12.85 -11.52
CA PHE A 9 -10.48 13.56 -10.26
C PHE A 9 -9.27 13.53 -9.33
N LEU A 10 -8.66 12.35 -9.14
CA LEU A 10 -7.49 12.19 -8.30
C LEU A 10 -6.31 13.03 -8.83
N ASN A 11 -6.07 13.00 -10.13
CA ASN A 11 -5.01 13.77 -10.77
C ASN A 11 -5.25 15.28 -10.62
N LYS A 12 -6.48 15.77 -10.86
CA LYS A 12 -6.85 17.17 -10.70
C LYS A 12 -6.63 17.68 -9.27
N ASN A 13 -6.85 16.83 -8.27
CA ASN A 13 -6.69 17.17 -6.86
C ASN A 13 -5.30 16.77 -6.31
N ASN A 14 -4.38 16.38 -7.18
CA ASN A 14 -3.04 15.93 -6.79
C ASN A 14 -3.04 14.81 -5.73
N ILE A 15 -3.98 13.87 -5.85
CA ILE A 15 -4.10 12.70 -4.99
C ILE A 15 -3.55 11.49 -5.74
N SER A 16 -2.73 10.70 -5.07
CA SER A 16 -2.12 9.49 -5.60
C SER A 16 -2.38 8.28 -4.68
N VAL A 17 -2.30 7.10 -5.24
CA VAL A 17 -2.32 5.85 -4.44
C VAL A 17 -1.19 5.90 -3.41
N GLY A 18 -1.54 5.53 -2.17
CA GLY A 18 -0.65 5.61 -1.02
C GLY A 18 -0.78 6.90 -0.20
N ASP A 19 -1.41 7.96 -0.75
CA ASP A 19 -1.67 9.18 -0.01
C ASP A 19 -2.69 8.94 1.10
N ARG A 20 -2.56 9.67 2.20
CA ARG A 20 -3.57 9.72 3.26
C ARG A 20 -4.65 10.71 2.88
N ILE A 21 -5.87 10.22 2.80
CA ILE A 21 -7.03 11.03 2.40
C ILE A 21 -8.18 10.87 3.41
N GLU A 22 -9.02 11.88 3.42
CA GLU A 22 -10.31 11.88 4.08
C GLU A 22 -11.41 11.74 3.02
N ILE A 23 -12.36 10.85 3.25
CA ILE A 23 -13.56 10.71 2.41
C ILE A 23 -14.78 10.96 3.28
N ILE A 24 -15.64 11.88 2.84
CA ILE A 24 -16.94 12.14 3.43
C ILE A 24 -17.99 11.62 2.46
N SER A 25 -18.77 10.66 2.88
CA SER A 25 -19.86 10.05 2.13
C SER A 25 -21.15 10.05 2.96
N GLU A 26 -22.25 9.59 2.38
CA GLU A 26 -23.51 9.39 3.12
C GLU A 26 -23.37 8.44 4.30
N LYS A 27 -22.41 7.49 4.24
CA LYS A 27 -22.14 6.51 5.30
C LYS A 27 -21.28 7.07 6.44
N GLY A 28 -20.79 8.31 6.29
CA GLY A 28 -19.96 8.96 7.28
C GLY A 28 -18.62 9.45 6.76
N LYS A 29 -17.75 9.79 7.69
CA LYS A 29 -16.40 10.28 7.46
C LYS A 29 -15.39 9.18 7.73
N PHE A 30 -14.48 8.98 6.79
CA PHE A 30 -13.45 7.96 6.86
C PHE A 30 -12.09 8.56 6.50
N GLU A 31 -11.06 8.15 7.24
CA GLU A 31 -9.67 8.53 6.96
C GLU A 31 -8.82 7.28 6.77
N GLY A 32 -7.90 7.33 5.82
CA GLY A 32 -7.01 6.21 5.56
C GLY A 32 -6.11 6.43 4.36
N LEU A 33 -5.34 5.41 4.04
CA LEU A 33 -4.48 5.41 2.86
C LEU A 33 -5.28 4.99 1.64
N LEU A 34 -5.19 5.77 0.57
CA LEU A 34 -5.80 5.39 -0.71
C LEU A 34 -5.06 4.17 -1.28
N MET A 35 -5.78 3.07 -1.41
CA MET A 35 -5.25 1.81 -1.94
C MET A 35 -5.43 1.73 -3.46
N PRO A 36 -4.57 0.98 -4.16
CA PRO A 36 -4.81 0.69 -5.57
C PRO A 36 -6.04 -0.21 -5.74
N ARG A 37 -6.73 -0.04 -6.84
CA ARG A 37 -7.85 -0.91 -7.20
C ARG A 37 -7.35 -2.04 -8.09
N VAL A 38 -7.57 -3.27 -7.65
CA VAL A 38 -7.10 -4.47 -8.38
C VAL A 38 -8.21 -5.06 -9.23
N GLN A 39 -9.39 -5.28 -8.66
CA GLN A 39 -10.57 -5.85 -9.33
C GLN A 39 -11.87 -5.33 -8.71
N GLY A 40 -12.99 -5.49 -9.42
CA GLY A 40 -14.33 -5.14 -8.96
C GLY A 40 -14.85 -3.84 -9.58
N GLU A 41 -15.88 -3.26 -8.95
CA GLU A 41 -16.53 -2.05 -9.44
C GLU A 41 -15.57 -0.86 -9.47
N ALA A 42 -15.38 -0.30 -10.66
CA ALA A 42 -14.37 0.72 -10.92
C ALA A 42 -14.62 2.06 -10.19
N ASP A 43 -15.87 2.31 -9.77
CA ASP A 43 -16.31 3.55 -9.12
C ASP A 43 -16.32 3.48 -7.58
N VAL A 44 -15.62 2.51 -7.01
CA VAL A 44 -15.44 2.37 -5.57
C VAL A 44 -14.00 2.67 -5.19
N LEU A 45 -13.80 3.64 -4.29
CA LEU A 45 -12.51 3.95 -3.68
C LEU A 45 -12.22 2.95 -2.55
N VAL A 46 -10.99 2.49 -2.45
CA VAL A 46 -10.56 1.61 -1.38
C VAL A 46 -9.61 2.34 -0.45
N LEU A 47 -9.98 2.41 0.83
CA LEU A 47 -9.15 2.97 1.89
C LEU A 47 -8.65 1.87 2.83
N LYS A 48 -7.38 1.95 3.19
CA LYS A 48 -6.82 1.22 4.32
C LYS A 48 -6.91 2.09 5.56
N LEU A 49 -7.72 1.67 6.52
CA LEU A 49 -7.90 2.34 7.80
C LEU A 49 -6.73 2.08 8.75
N ASP A 50 -6.58 2.91 9.79
CA ASP A 50 -5.51 2.78 10.79
C ASP A 50 -5.60 1.48 11.61
N ASN A 51 -6.79 0.89 11.73
CA ASN A 51 -6.99 -0.42 12.35
C ASN A 51 -6.58 -1.61 11.45
N GLY A 52 -6.07 -1.34 10.24
CA GLY A 52 -5.61 -2.35 9.28
C GLY A 52 -6.67 -2.88 8.32
N TYR A 53 -7.96 -2.58 8.53
CA TYR A 53 -9.02 -2.98 7.61
C TYR A 53 -9.06 -2.13 6.35
N ASN A 54 -9.47 -2.75 5.25
CA ASN A 54 -9.77 -2.05 4.01
C ASN A 54 -11.28 -1.88 3.89
N ILE A 55 -11.70 -0.68 3.50
CA ILE A 55 -13.11 -0.39 3.22
C ILE A 55 -13.28 0.14 1.80
N GLY A 56 -14.39 -0.23 1.17
CA GLY A 56 -14.82 0.30 -0.13
C GLY A 56 -15.87 1.39 0.06
N ILE A 57 -15.64 2.55 -0.57
CA ILE A 57 -16.54 3.70 -0.52
C ILE A 57 -16.88 4.10 -1.95
N THR A 58 -18.18 4.19 -2.27
CA THR A 58 -18.64 4.66 -3.58
C THR A 58 -18.17 6.09 -3.81
N PHE A 59 -17.57 6.33 -4.97
CA PHE A 59 -17.02 7.64 -5.32
C PHE A 59 -18.13 8.69 -5.52
N GLU A 60 -19.24 8.27 -6.13
CA GLU A 60 -20.36 9.18 -6.42
C GLU A 60 -20.98 9.71 -5.12
N GLY A 61 -21.16 11.03 -5.06
CA GLY A 61 -21.66 11.71 -3.86
C GLY A 61 -20.64 11.87 -2.73
N SER A 62 -19.42 11.38 -2.89
CA SER A 62 -18.36 11.50 -1.88
C SER A 62 -17.52 12.76 -2.10
N LYS A 63 -17.06 13.38 -0.99
CA LYS A 63 -16.08 14.46 -0.99
C LYS A 63 -14.74 13.92 -0.50
N LEU A 64 -13.67 14.19 -1.26
CA LEU A 64 -12.31 13.75 -0.93
C LEU A 64 -11.47 14.96 -0.55
N LYS A 65 -10.62 14.78 0.45
CA LYS A 65 -9.63 15.76 0.87
C LYS A 65 -8.28 15.06 1.08
N LEU A 66 -7.23 15.59 0.48
CA LEU A 66 -5.86 15.16 0.75
C LEU A 66 -5.45 15.61 2.15
N LEU A 67 -5.00 14.70 2.98
CA LEU A 67 -4.47 14.97 4.32
C LEU A 67 -2.94 14.96 4.33
N GLU A 68 -2.33 13.92 3.79
CA GLU A 68 -0.88 13.77 3.75
C GLU A 68 -0.44 13.05 2.47
N LYS A 69 0.63 13.55 1.85
CA LYS A 69 1.27 12.89 0.71
C LYS A 69 2.08 11.68 1.15
N ALA A 70 1.99 10.62 0.36
CA ALA A 70 2.85 9.47 0.54
C ALA A 70 4.32 9.88 0.48
N LYS A 71 5.07 9.64 1.55
CA LYS A 71 6.52 9.83 1.54
C LYS A 71 7.12 8.68 0.75
N PRO A 72 7.98 8.95 -0.26
CA PRO A 72 8.68 7.88 -0.94
C PRO A 72 9.51 7.13 0.11
N LYS A 73 9.13 5.89 0.41
CA LYS A 73 9.98 5.01 1.20
C LYS A 73 11.22 4.74 0.35
N LYS A 74 12.29 5.47 0.62
CA LYS A 74 13.62 5.10 0.17
C LYS A 74 14.01 3.85 0.97
N SER A 75 13.68 2.69 0.46
CA SER A 75 14.29 1.45 0.92
C SER A 75 15.74 1.47 0.43
N LYS A 76 16.61 2.11 1.18
CA LYS A 76 18.02 1.82 1.12
C LYS A 76 18.18 0.46 1.81
N ALA A 77 18.16 -0.59 1.04
CA ALA A 77 18.71 -1.85 1.49
C ALA A 77 20.22 -1.61 1.70
N MET A 78 20.60 -1.27 2.92
CA MET A 78 22.01 -1.33 3.32
C MET A 78 22.30 -2.82 3.48
N VAL A 79 22.93 -3.40 2.48
CA VAL A 79 23.46 -4.77 2.56
C VAL A 79 24.69 -4.71 3.44
N GLU A 80 24.53 -4.91 4.73
CA GLU A 80 25.67 -5.20 5.59
C GLU A 80 26.11 -6.65 5.31
N LYS A 81 27.35 -6.81 4.87
CA LYS A 81 27.97 -8.13 4.75
C LYS A 81 28.17 -8.69 6.15
N GLY A 82 27.37 -9.67 6.52
CA GLY A 82 27.56 -10.39 7.77
C GLY A 82 28.82 -11.26 7.73
N THR A 83 29.51 -11.34 8.84
CA THR A 83 30.65 -12.23 9.09
C THR A 83 30.27 -13.40 9.99
N GLY A 84 28.96 -13.68 10.14
CA GLY A 84 28.44 -14.69 11.05
C GLY A 84 28.64 -16.13 10.56
N GLU A 85 28.62 -17.06 11.51
CA GLU A 85 28.70 -18.51 11.26
C GLU A 85 27.38 -19.12 10.78
N ILE A 86 26.30 -18.33 10.75
CA ILE A 86 24.94 -18.76 10.37
C ILE A 86 24.59 -18.17 9.02
N ALA A 87 24.07 -19.01 8.12
CA ALA A 87 23.54 -18.59 6.82
C ALA A 87 22.02 -18.70 6.81
N ILE A 88 21.34 -17.65 6.30
CA ILE A 88 19.90 -17.68 6.07
C ILE A 88 19.65 -18.00 4.60
N LEU A 89 19.01 -19.14 4.33
CA LEU A 89 18.61 -19.55 2.99
C LEU A 89 17.14 -19.18 2.76
N GLY A 90 16.90 -18.27 1.81
CA GLY A 90 15.55 -17.93 1.39
C GLY A 90 15.01 -18.97 0.41
N CYS A 91 14.02 -19.75 0.82
CA CYS A 91 13.35 -20.74 -0.04
C CYS A 91 12.01 -20.23 -0.61
N GLY A 92 11.73 -18.95 -0.48
CA GLY A 92 10.45 -18.36 -0.86
C GLY A 92 9.35 -18.59 0.18
N GLY A 93 8.10 -18.54 -0.26
CA GLY A 93 6.92 -18.72 0.60
C GLY A 93 6.26 -17.41 0.99
N THR A 94 5.10 -17.51 1.63
CA THR A 94 4.24 -16.37 1.96
C THR A 94 4.92 -15.38 2.91
N ILE A 95 5.74 -15.85 3.83
CA ILE A 95 6.48 -15.00 4.77
C ILE A 95 7.48 -14.06 4.06
N ALA A 96 8.02 -14.53 2.93
CA ALA A 96 8.97 -13.77 2.11
C ALA A 96 8.28 -13.03 0.95
N SER A 97 6.97 -12.81 1.01
CA SER A 97 6.20 -12.23 -0.08
C SER A 97 5.78 -10.80 0.24
N LYS A 98 5.79 -9.97 -0.80
CA LYS A 98 5.24 -8.60 -0.77
C LYS A 98 4.05 -8.52 -1.71
N ILE A 99 3.10 -7.67 -1.36
CA ILE A 99 1.96 -7.37 -2.24
C ILE A 99 2.37 -6.21 -3.15
N GLU A 100 2.30 -6.46 -4.44
CA GLU A 100 2.41 -5.37 -5.41
C GLU A 100 1.08 -4.64 -5.49
N TYR A 101 1.07 -3.40 -5.03
CA TYR A 101 -0.16 -2.61 -4.93
C TYR A 101 -0.76 -2.21 -6.28
N LYS A 102 0.00 -2.28 -7.37
CA LYS A 102 -0.53 -1.98 -8.72
C LYS A 102 -1.40 -3.12 -9.26
N THR A 103 -1.01 -4.35 -9.01
CA THR A 103 -1.66 -5.53 -9.55
C THR A 103 -2.41 -6.33 -8.50
N GLY A 104 -2.10 -6.11 -7.20
CA GLY A 104 -2.56 -6.92 -6.09
C GLY A 104 -1.95 -8.32 -6.06
N ALA A 105 -1.01 -8.59 -6.96
CA ALA A 105 -0.30 -9.84 -6.97
C ALA A 105 0.63 -9.94 -5.76
N VAL A 106 0.76 -11.15 -5.23
CA VAL A 106 1.73 -11.49 -4.21
C VAL A 106 2.93 -12.11 -4.90
N TYR A 107 4.11 -11.55 -4.68
CA TYR A 107 5.34 -12.10 -5.25
C TYR A 107 6.44 -12.22 -4.18
N PRO A 108 7.34 -13.21 -4.30
CA PRO A 108 8.47 -13.34 -3.39
C PRO A 108 9.41 -12.16 -3.59
N ALA A 109 9.54 -11.34 -2.56
CA ALA A 109 10.31 -10.11 -2.67
C ALA A 109 11.13 -9.76 -1.43
N ILE A 110 10.99 -10.51 -0.34
CA ILE A 110 11.83 -10.35 0.85
C ILE A 110 13.06 -11.22 0.64
N THR A 111 14.22 -10.58 0.56
CA THR A 111 15.49 -11.29 0.49
C THR A 111 15.93 -11.73 1.90
N PRO A 112 16.82 -12.76 2.01
CA PRO A 112 17.40 -13.14 3.30
C PRO A 112 18.05 -11.98 4.03
N GLU A 113 18.66 -11.04 3.30
CA GLU A 113 19.28 -9.83 3.84
C GLU A 113 18.24 -8.89 4.45
N GLU A 114 17.12 -8.67 3.77
CA GLU A 114 16.02 -7.84 4.31
C GLU A 114 15.39 -8.49 5.54
N LEU A 115 15.29 -9.83 5.56
CA LEU A 115 14.78 -10.56 6.72
C LEU A 115 15.70 -10.38 7.94
N ARG A 116 17.01 -10.50 7.74
CA ARG A 116 18.00 -10.28 8.79
C ARG A 116 17.95 -8.86 9.36
N MET A 117 17.75 -7.86 8.49
CA MET A 117 17.61 -6.46 8.93
C MET A 117 16.35 -6.22 9.76
N THR A 118 15.29 -7.01 9.50
CA THR A 118 14.05 -6.92 10.26
C THR A 118 14.17 -7.58 11.64
N PHE A 119 15.01 -8.60 11.74
CA PHE A 119 15.26 -9.36 12.97
C PHE A 119 16.76 -9.37 13.28
N PRO A 120 17.33 -8.30 13.84
CA PRO A 120 18.77 -8.17 14.06
C PRO A 120 19.33 -9.14 15.09
N ASP A 121 18.47 -9.76 15.90
CA ASP A 121 18.86 -10.70 16.95
C ASP A 121 18.99 -12.16 16.46
N ILE A 122 18.84 -12.40 15.14
CA ILE A 122 19.02 -13.73 14.54
C ILE A 122 20.44 -13.88 13.97
#